data_cbc52e3232581be7ff9c76c9405f6349
#
_entry.id   cbc52e3232581be7ff9c76c9405f6349
#
_cell.length_a   1.000
_cell.length_b   1.000
_cell.length_c   1.000
_cell.angle_alpha   90.00
_cell.angle_beta   90.00
_cell.angle_gamma   90.00
#
_symmetry.space_group_name_H-M   'P 1'
#
loop_
_entity.id
_entity.type
_entity.pdbx_description
1 polymer ?
#
loop_
_entity_poly.entity_id
_entity_poly.type
_entity_poly.pdbx_seq_one_letter_code
_entity_poly.pdbx_strand_id
1 'polypeptide(L)'
;RRLGRAPRGLISSRAMFTGIVQGMATVSALQDRPGLRSFTLAFPPGVGAGLAIGASVSVDGVCLTATRLHEAGGECTAADFDVMLQSLNLTSLAGLQEGSRVNVERAAKDGAEIGGHPLSGHVDFMARVAEIRRPENNCVMRFAVAAPWMRYVFAKGYIAVNGCSLTVAEAQRERDGSGWFEV
;
A
#
# COMPACT_ATOMS: atom_id res chain seq x y z
N ARG A 1 -41.53 -15.27 -26.76
CA ARG A 1 -40.19 -14.67 -26.82
C ARG A 1 -39.55 -14.78 -25.44
N ARG A 2 -38.60 -15.71 -25.26
CA ARG A 2 -37.78 -15.85 -24.03
C ARG A 2 -36.67 -14.80 -24.07
N LEU A 3 -36.70 -13.86 -23.15
CA LEU A 3 -35.58 -12.96 -22.92
C LEU A 3 -34.44 -13.77 -22.31
N GLY A 4 -33.35 -13.91 -23.05
CA GLY A 4 -32.12 -14.56 -22.60
C GLY A 4 -31.52 -13.80 -21.41
N ARG A 5 -31.34 -14.49 -20.29
CA ARG A 5 -30.59 -14.01 -19.12
C ARG A 5 -29.15 -13.80 -19.55
N ALA A 6 -28.67 -12.55 -19.55
CA ALA A 6 -27.26 -12.24 -19.67
C ALA A 6 -26.48 -13.01 -18.58
N PRO A 7 -25.31 -13.59 -18.89
CA PRO A 7 -24.49 -14.22 -17.87
C PRO A 7 -24.09 -13.14 -16.86
N ARG A 8 -24.47 -13.34 -15.59
CA ARG A 8 -23.91 -12.58 -14.47
C ARG A 8 -22.43 -12.94 -14.41
N GLY A 9 -21.59 -12.13 -15.04
CA GLY A 9 -20.18 -12.14 -14.79
C GLY A 9 -19.98 -11.90 -13.30
N LEU A 10 -19.50 -12.90 -12.59
CA LEU A 10 -18.93 -12.75 -11.28
C LEU A 10 -17.85 -11.67 -11.44
N ILE A 11 -18.11 -10.48 -10.89
CA ILE A 11 -17.04 -9.54 -10.59
C ILE A 11 -16.26 -10.21 -9.48
N SER A 12 -15.27 -11.00 -9.86
CA SER A 12 -14.23 -11.46 -8.96
C SER A 12 -13.57 -10.19 -8.44
N SER A 13 -13.73 -9.90 -7.15
CA SER A 13 -12.91 -8.92 -6.46
C SER A 13 -11.48 -9.50 -6.42
N ARG A 14 -10.76 -9.32 -7.52
CA ARG A 14 -9.36 -9.75 -7.60
C ARG A 14 -8.58 -8.89 -6.63
N ALA A 15 -7.95 -9.52 -5.66
CA ALA A 15 -6.96 -8.86 -4.84
C ALA A 15 -5.94 -8.19 -5.76
N MET A 16 -5.73 -6.88 -5.59
CA MET A 16 -4.77 -6.17 -6.42
C MET A 16 -3.35 -6.40 -5.92
N PHE A 17 -3.17 -6.54 -4.59
CA PHE A 17 -1.89 -6.74 -3.91
C PHE A 17 -2.02 -7.82 -2.84
N THR A 18 -0.88 -8.27 -2.33
CA THR A 18 -0.79 -9.34 -1.33
C THR A 18 -0.26 -8.88 0.02
N GLY A 19 0.32 -7.67 0.08
CA GLY A 19 1.01 -7.15 1.26
C GLY A 19 2.40 -7.76 1.46
N ILE A 20 2.94 -8.40 0.43
CA ILE A 20 4.33 -8.84 0.41
C ILE A 20 5.17 -7.80 -0.31
N VAL A 21 5.85 -6.97 0.46
CA VAL A 21 6.71 -5.92 -0.08
C VAL A 21 7.84 -6.55 -0.89
N GLN A 22 7.95 -6.13 -2.16
CA GLN A 22 8.96 -6.66 -3.08
C GLN A 22 10.28 -5.90 -3.01
N GLY A 23 10.27 -4.71 -2.41
CA GLY A 23 11.46 -3.92 -2.20
C GLY A 23 11.15 -2.51 -1.71
N MET A 24 12.18 -1.70 -1.56
CA MET A 24 12.05 -0.30 -1.21
C MET A 24 12.52 0.55 -2.38
N ALA A 25 11.61 1.36 -2.95
CA ALA A 25 11.94 2.36 -3.94
C ALA A 25 12.36 3.67 -3.28
N THR A 26 13.06 4.51 -4.04
CA THR A 26 13.47 5.84 -3.60
C THR A 26 12.77 6.89 -4.45
N VAL A 27 12.20 7.92 -3.82
CA VAL A 27 11.68 9.09 -4.52
C VAL A 27 12.85 9.85 -5.15
N SER A 28 13.01 9.77 -6.47
CA SER A 28 14.11 10.40 -7.20
C SER A 28 13.76 11.79 -7.72
N ALA A 29 12.47 12.09 -7.90
CA ALA A 29 11.96 13.41 -8.22
C ALA A 29 10.54 13.58 -7.68
N LEU A 30 10.17 14.83 -7.39
CA LEU A 30 8.85 15.19 -6.90
C LEU A 30 8.42 16.51 -7.53
N GLN A 31 7.18 16.58 -8.00
CA GLN A 31 6.61 17.80 -8.55
C GLN A 31 5.20 18.02 -8.02
N ASP A 32 5.00 19.11 -7.31
CA ASP A 32 3.69 19.57 -6.87
C ASP A 32 3.00 20.41 -7.95
N ARG A 33 1.72 20.12 -8.17
CA ARG A 33 0.81 20.90 -9.03
C ARG A 33 -0.51 21.12 -8.28
N PRO A 34 -1.35 22.07 -8.68
CA PRO A 34 -2.65 22.27 -8.04
C PRO A 34 -3.48 20.99 -8.04
N GLY A 35 -3.76 20.43 -6.85
CA GLY A 35 -4.57 19.21 -6.66
C GLY A 35 -3.89 17.89 -7.02
N LEU A 36 -2.60 17.90 -7.39
CA LEU A 36 -1.87 16.74 -7.88
C LEU A 36 -0.41 16.82 -7.43
N ARG A 37 0.15 15.68 -7.03
CA ARG A 37 1.59 15.49 -6.81
C ARG A 37 2.09 14.35 -7.70
N SER A 38 3.13 14.60 -8.47
CA SER A 38 3.80 13.57 -9.27
C SER A 38 5.08 13.13 -8.58
N PHE A 39 5.31 11.82 -8.53
CA PHE A 39 6.54 11.21 -8.03
C PHE A 39 7.24 10.46 -9.15
N THR A 40 8.56 10.52 -9.21
CA THR A 40 9.39 9.54 -9.89
C THR A 40 9.99 8.61 -8.84
N LEU A 41 9.71 7.32 -8.91
CA LEU A 41 10.24 6.30 -8.00
C LEU A 41 11.32 5.49 -8.70
N ALA A 42 12.55 5.55 -8.21
CA ALA A 42 13.63 4.65 -8.61
C ALA A 42 13.43 3.30 -7.91
N PHE A 43 13.31 2.22 -8.68
CA PHE A 43 13.06 0.89 -8.19
C PHE A 43 14.34 0.15 -7.80
N PRO A 44 14.28 -0.74 -6.79
CA PRO A 44 15.33 -1.72 -6.60
C PRO A 44 15.34 -2.73 -7.77
N PRO A 45 16.46 -3.43 -8.00
CA PRO A 45 16.60 -4.39 -9.08
C PRO A 45 15.45 -5.40 -9.14
N GLY A 46 14.93 -5.66 -10.34
CA GLY A 46 13.88 -6.64 -10.60
C GLY A 46 12.43 -6.15 -10.41
N VAL A 47 12.16 -5.13 -9.59
CA VAL A 47 10.79 -4.64 -9.36
C VAL A 47 10.17 -4.02 -10.61
N GLY A 48 10.98 -3.30 -11.40
CA GLY A 48 10.52 -2.71 -12.65
C GLY A 48 10.36 -3.69 -13.82
N ALA A 49 10.86 -4.92 -13.69
CA ALA A 49 10.88 -5.90 -14.79
C ALA A 49 9.47 -6.17 -15.34
N GLY A 50 9.26 -5.88 -16.64
CA GLY A 50 7.97 -6.07 -17.31
C GLY A 50 6.85 -5.17 -16.75
N LEU A 51 7.18 -4.04 -16.09
CA LEU A 51 6.19 -3.01 -15.76
C LEU A 51 5.71 -2.37 -17.07
N ALA A 52 4.42 -2.07 -17.16
CA ALA A 52 3.83 -1.38 -18.29
C ALA A 52 3.17 -0.07 -17.82
N ILE A 53 3.07 0.92 -18.71
CA ILE A 53 2.25 2.11 -18.47
C ILE A 53 0.81 1.65 -18.22
N GLY A 54 0.16 2.24 -17.21
CA GLY A 54 -1.18 1.85 -16.76
C GLY A 54 -1.19 0.70 -15.74
N ALA A 55 -0.05 0.06 -15.46
CA ALA A 55 0.03 -0.97 -14.42
C ALA A 55 -0.05 -0.35 -13.02
N SER A 56 -0.65 -1.09 -12.09
CA SER A 56 -0.75 -0.70 -10.69
C SER A 56 0.48 -1.14 -9.90
N VAL A 57 0.95 -0.25 -9.02
CA VAL A 57 2.00 -0.49 -8.03
C VAL A 57 1.49 0.02 -6.69
N SER A 58 1.61 -0.78 -5.65
CA SER A 58 1.41 -0.36 -4.27
C SER A 58 2.65 0.41 -3.81
N VAL A 59 2.45 1.65 -3.37
CA VAL A 59 3.49 2.53 -2.82
C VAL A 59 3.09 2.87 -1.39
N ASP A 60 3.82 2.36 -0.40
CA ASP A 60 3.44 2.40 1.03
C ASP A 60 1.98 1.97 1.26
N GLY A 61 1.50 0.98 0.51
CA GLY A 61 0.13 0.47 0.60
C GLY A 61 -0.89 1.24 -0.24
N VAL A 62 -0.50 2.31 -0.92
CA VAL A 62 -1.38 3.09 -1.80
C VAL A 62 -1.28 2.57 -3.22
N CYS A 63 -2.41 2.19 -3.83
CA CYS A 63 -2.48 1.78 -5.23
C CYS A 63 -2.28 3.00 -6.14
N LEU A 64 -1.17 3.03 -6.86
CA LEU A 64 -0.85 4.06 -7.84
C LEU A 64 -0.70 3.44 -9.23
N THR A 65 -0.99 4.23 -10.25
CA THR A 65 -0.86 3.82 -11.66
C THR A 65 0.41 4.40 -12.25
N ALA A 66 1.24 3.57 -12.89
CA ALA A 66 2.43 4.01 -13.60
C ALA A 66 2.03 4.82 -14.85
N THR A 67 2.44 6.09 -14.90
CA THR A 67 2.09 7.03 -16.00
C THR A 67 3.20 7.15 -17.03
N ARG A 68 4.46 6.92 -16.62
CA ARG A 68 5.65 6.89 -17.47
C ARG A 68 6.65 5.89 -16.93
N LEU A 69 7.43 5.30 -17.80
CA LEU A 69 8.53 4.40 -17.44
C LEU A 69 9.86 5.02 -17.85
N HIS A 70 10.87 4.82 -17.02
CA HIS A 70 12.25 5.20 -17.29
C HIS A 70 13.10 3.93 -17.38
N GLU A 71 13.75 3.76 -18.52
CA GLU A 71 14.54 2.55 -18.81
C GLU A 71 16.02 2.88 -18.83
N ALA A 72 16.81 1.96 -18.32
CA ALA A 72 18.27 1.97 -18.44
C ALA A 72 18.75 0.53 -18.70
N GLY A 73 19.60 0.34 -19.70
CA GLY A 73 20.11 -1.00 -20.07
C GLY A 73 19.03 -2.00 -20.51
N GLY A 74 17.86 -1.52 -21.00
CA GLY A 74 16.75 -2.38 -21.42
C GLY A 74 15.84 -2.84 -20.29
N GLU A 75 16.04 -2.34 -19.08
CA GLU A 75 15.18 -2.62 -17.91
C GLU A 75 14.50 -1.34 -17.40
N CYS A 76 13.27 -1.46 -16.95
CA CYS A 76 12.59 -0.37 -16.27
C CYS A 76 13.19 -0.18 -14.87
N THR A 77 13.89 0.94 -14.67
CA THR A 77 14.57 1.27 -13.42
C THR A 77 13.83 2.29 -12.57
N ALA A 78 12.88 3.03 -13.17
CA ALA A 78 12.04 3.97 -12.46
C ALA A 78 10.70 4.16 -13.18
N ALA A 79 9.70 4.71 -12.48
CA ALA A 79 8.43 5.10 -13.07
C ALA A 79 7.86 6.35 -12.40
N ASP A 80 7.03 7.08 -13.16
CA ASP A 80 6.28 8.23 -12.67
C ASP A 80 4.88 7.80 -12.23
N PHE A 81 4.41 8.42 -11.15
CA PHE A 81 3.09 8.21 -10.58
C PHE A 81 2.45 9.54 -10.23
N ASP A 82 1.18 9.68 -10.54
CA ASP A 82 0.39 10.84 -10.17
C ASP A 82 -0.52 10.51 -8.99
N VAL A 83 -0.51 11.37 -7.97
CA VAL A 83 -1.29 11.19 -6.73
C VAL A 83 -2.21 12.38 -6.53
N MET A 84 -3.51 12.12 -6.52
CA MET A 84 -4.54 13.14 -6.33
C MET A 84 -4.57 13.63 -4.88
N LEU A 85 -5.03 14.86 -4.69
CA LEU A 85 -5.14 15.51 -3.37
C LEU A 85 -5.87 14.66 -2.33
N GLN A 86 -6.92 13.93 -2.73
CA GLN A 86 -7.65 13.06 -1.81
C GLN A 86 -6.74 11.97 -1.21
N SER A 87 -5.93 11.30 -2.02
CA SER A 87 -4.98 10.28 -1.56
C SER A 87 -3.85 10.89 -0.73
N LEU A 88 -3.39 12.08 -1.09
CA LEU A 88 -2.40 12.82 -0.29
C LEU A 88 -2.91 13.14 1.11
N ASN A 89 -4.18 13.56 1.24
CA ASN A 89 -4.78 13.89 2.53
C ASN A 89 -5.02 12.68 3.46
N LEU A 90 -5.17 11.48 2.87
CA LEU A 90 -5.48 10.26 3.60
C LEU A 90 -4.26 9.37 3.89
N THR A 91 -3.10 9.71 3.33
CA THR A 91 -1.93 8.83 3.37
C THR A 91 -0.64 9.58 3.72
N SER A 92 0.39 8.83 4.06
CA SER A 92 1.75 9.34 4.32
C SER A 92 2.43 9.95 3.09
N LEU A 93 1.88 9.76 1.87
CA LEU A 93 2.49 10.21 0.63
C LEU A 93 2.63 11.74 0.55
N ALA A 94 1.78 12.50 1.26
CA ALA A 94 1.92 13.96 1.34
C ALA A 94 3.24 14.41 1.97
N GLY A 95 3.80 13.62 2.89
CA GLY A 95 5.04 13.90 3.60
C GLY A 95 6.32 13.49 2.87
N LEU A 96 6.21 12.83 1.71
CA LEU A 96 7.39 12.37 0.97
C LEU A 96 8.18 13.54 0.38
N GLN A 97 9.48 13.37 0.36
CA GLN A 97 10.47 14.28 -0.22
C GLN A 97 11.41 13.48 -1.15
N GLU A 98 12.18 14.17 -1.98
CA GLU A 98 13.27 13.52 -2.72
C GLU A 98 14.23 12.83 -1.73
N GLY A 99 14.63 11.60 -2.05
CA GLY A 99 15.41 10.73 -1.18
C GLY A 99 14.56 9.89 -0.20
N SER A 100 13.26 10.17 -0.03
CA SER A 100 12.38 9.32 0.78
C SER A 100 12.34 7.89 0.23
N ARG A 101 12.31 6.90 1.15
CA ARG A 101 12.18 5.49 0.81
C ARG A 101 10.77 5.02 1.07
N VAL A 102 10.20 4.27 0.13
CA VAL A 102 8.84 3.75 0.18
C VAL A 102 8.81 2.25 -0.13
N ASN A 103 7.94 1.52 0.53
CA ASN A 103 7.68 0.13 0.19
C ASN A 103 6.97 0.02 -1.14
N VAL A 104 7.38 -0.92 -1.98
CA VAL A 104 6.72 -1.17 -3.27
C VAL A 104 6.36 -2.63 -3.45
N GLU A 105 5.17 -2.85 -4.03
CA GLU A 105 4.67 -4.15 -4.47
C GLU A 105 3.96 -3.99 -5.82
N ARG A 106 4.26 -4.86 -6.78
CA ARG A 106 3.56 -4.96 -8.06
C ARG A 106 2.20 -5.63 -7.88
N ALA A 107 1.24 -5.24 -8.67
CA ALA A 107 -0.04 -5.93 -8.70
C ALA A 107 0.15 -7.45 -8.92
N ALA A 108 -0.56 -8.25 -8.13
CA ALA A 108 -0.52 -9.70 -8.23
C ALA A 108 -1.03 -10.15 -9.61
N LYS A 109 -0.32 -11.13 -10.21
CA LYS A 109 -0.75 -11.76 -11.45
C LYS A 109 -1.84 -12.79 -11.15
N ASP A 110 -2.69 -13.06 -12.14
CA ASP A 110 -3.67 -14.15 -12.05
C ASP A 110 -2.99 -15.48 -11.71
N GLY A 111 -3.50 -16.18 -10.71
CA GLY A 111 -2.94 -17.45 -10.25
C GLY A 111 -1.66 -17.36 -9.43
N ALA A 112 -1.22 -16.15 -9.06
CA ALA A 112 -0.09 -16.00 -8.15
C ALA A 112 -0.45 -16.51 -6.75
N GLU A 113 0.53 -17.10 -6.08
CA GLU A 113 0.42 -17.45 -4.66
C GLU A 113 0.32 -16.19 -3.81
N ILE A 114 -0.62 -16.17 -2.86
CA ILE A 114 -0.82 -15.06 -1.93
C ILE A 114 -0.17 -15.42 -0.60
N GLY A 115 1.05 -14.93 -0.37
CA GLY A 115 1.79 -15.16 0.87
C GLY A 115 1.34 -14.28 2.04
N GLY A 116 0.60 -13.19 1.77
CA GLY A 116 0.04 -12.28 2.76
C GLY A 116 -1.48 -12.39 2.85
N HIS A 117 -2.18 -11.28 2.64
CA HIS A 117 -3.64 -11.26 2.51
C HIS A 117 -4.07 -10.32 1.37
N PRO A 118 -5.29 -10.47 0.82
CA PRO A 118 -5.78 -9.61 -0.25
C PRO A 118 -5.83 -8.15 0.15
N LEU A 119 -5.18 -7.27 -0.61
CA LEU A 119 -5.19 -5.83 -0.42
C LEU A 119 -5.70 -5.12 -1.67
N SER A 120 -6.54 -4.10 -1.48
CA SER A 120 -7.00 -3.23 -2.56
C SER A 120 -5.99 -2.14 -2.93
N GLY A 121 -5.17 -1.72 -1.98
CA GLY A 121 -4.33 -0.53 -2.08
C GLY A 121 -5.10 0.77 -1.83
N HIS A 122 -6.32 0.69 -1.30
CA HIS A 122 -7.10 1.85 -0.85
C HIS A 122 -6.92 1.99 0.66
N VAL A 123 -6.20 3.04 1.06
CA VAL A 123 -5.90 3.29 2.47
C VAL A 123 -7.12 3.91 3.16
N ASP A 124 -7.50 3.35 4.29
CA ASP A 124 -8.65 3.79 5.07
C ASP A 124 -8.30 4.95 6.00
N PHE A 125 -7.12 4.89 6.66
CA PHE A 125 -6.69 5.90 7.61
C PHE A 125 -5.18 5.86 7.85
N MET A 126 -4.66 6.91 8.47
CA MET A 126 -3.31 6.96 9.01
C MET A 126 -3.34 6.66 10.51
N ALA A 127 -2.44 5.80 10.96
CA ALA A 127 -2.20 5.56 12.38
C ALA A 127 -0.87 6.21 12.80
N ARG A 128 -0.79 6.61 14.06
CA ARG A 128 0.43 7.14 14.65
C ARG A 128 1.20 6.02 15.34
N VAL A 129 2.48 5.88 15.03
CA VAL A 129 3.38 5.02 15.81
C VAL A 129 3.49 5.61 17.22
N ALA A 130 2.96 4.90 18.20
CA ALA A 130 2.94 5.33 19.61
C ALA A 130 4.19 4.86 20.34
N GLU A 131 4.67 3.65 20.01
CA GLU A 131 5.82 3.03 20.64
C GLU A 131 6.52 2.07 19.69
N ILE A 132 7.84 1.96 19.80
CA ILE A 132 8.64 0.91 19.18
C ILE A 132 9.52 0.29 20.26
N ARG A 133 9.37 -1.01 20.46
CA ARG A 133 10.19 -1.79 21.40
C ARG A 133 11.02 -2.82 20.60
N ARG A 134 12.26 -3.02 20.99
CA ARG A 134 13.16 -3.98 20.35
C ARG A 134 13.70 -4.97 21.38
N PRO A 135 12.86 -5.91 21.88
CA PRO A 135 13.34 -6.96 22.78
C PRO A 135 14.13 -7.99 21.98
N GLU A 136 15.40 -8.17 22.35
CA GLU A 136 16.30 -9.16 21.74
C GLU A 136 16.29 -9.16 20.19
N ASN A 137 15.78 -10.22 19.59
CA ASN A 137 15.70 -10.42 18.13
C ASN A 137 14.33 -10.01 17.53
N ASN A 138 13.55 -9.22 18.23
CA ASN A 138 12.21 -8.84 17.80
C ASN A 138 12.06 -7.32 17.69
N CYS A 139 11.00 -6.88 16.98
CA CYS A 139 10.60 -5.49 16.89
C CYS A 139 9.08 -5.42 17.03
N VAL A 140 8.61 -4.83 18.11
CA VAL A 140 7.19 -4.63 18.37
C VAL A 140 6.86 -3.18 18.11
N MET A 141 5.87 -2.93 17.26
CA MET A 141 5.39 -1.58 16.95
C MET A 141 3.95 -1.44 17.43
N ARG A 142 3.70 -0.42 18.26
CA ARG A 142 2.36 -0.04 18.72
C ARG A 142 1.85 1.15 17.92
N PHE A 143 0.64 1.02 17.41
CA PHE A 143 -0.05 2.05 16.63
C PHE A 143 -1.27 2.55 17.38
N ALA A 144 -1.37 3.87 17.57
CA ALA A 144 -2.58 4.51 18.10
C ALA A 144 -3.62 4.66 16.99
N VAL A 145 -4.86 4.30 17.28
CA VAL A 145 -5.98 4.26 16.35
C VAL A 145 -7.15 5.07 16.88
N ALA A 146 -7.71 5.94 16.04
CA ALA A 146 -8.88 6.74 16.37
C ALA A 146 -10.16 5.88 16.48
N ALA A 147 -11.13 6.34 17.28
CA ALA A 147 -12.37 5.64 17.59
C ALA A 147 -13.13 5.09 16.36
N PRO A 148 -13.29 5.80 15.24
CA PRO A 148 -14.03 5.27 14.07
C PRO A 148 -13.41 4.01 13.48
N TRP A 149 -12.09 3.82 13.62
CA TRP A 149 -11.34 2.75 12.99
C TRP A 149 -11.03 1.59 13.93
N MET A 150 -10.88 1.84 15.23
CA MET A 150 -10.51 0.82 16.20
C MET A 150 -11.51 -0.35 16.26
N ARG A 151 -12.75 -0.15 15.88
CA ARG A 151 -13.77 -1.21 15.81
C ARG A 151 -13.50 -2.28 14.75
N TYR A 152 -12.61 -2.01 13.81
CA TYR A 152 -12.22 -2.94 12.73
C TYR A 152 -10.89 -3.65 13.01
N VAL A 153 -10.24 -3.36 14.15
CA VAL A 153 -8.95 -3.94 14.51
C VAL A 153 -9.17 -5.01 15.57
N PHE A 154 -8.71 -6.24 15.27
CA PHE A 154 -8.91 -7.41 16.13
C PHE A 154 -7.58 -8.13 16.36
N ALA A 155 -7.32 -8.56 17.59
CA ALA A 155 -6.19 -9.43 17.89
C ALA A 155 -6.28 -10.73 17.07
N LYS A 156 -5.14 -11.18 16.56
CA LYS A 156 -5.01 -12.33 15.62
C LYS A 156 -5.62 -12.12 14.25
N GLY A 157 -6.23 -10.94 13.98
CA GLY A 157 -6.57 -10.54 12.62
C GLY A 157 -5.33 -10.12 11.83
N TYR A 158 -5.52 -9.83 10.56
CA TYR A 158 -4.49 -9.24 9.70
C TYR A 158 -4.79 -7.77 9.42
N ILE A 159 -3.75 -7.00 9.23
CA ILE A 159 -3.81 -5.58 8.88
C ILE A 159 -2.68 -5.24 7.93
N ALA A 160 -2.90 -4.30 7.02
CA ALA A 160 -1.84 -3.77 6.19
C ALA A 160 -1.33 -2.45 6.77
N VAL A 161 -0.02 -2.35 6.97
CA VAL A 161 0.65 -1.10 7.38
C VAL A 161 1.72 -0.78 6.36
N ASN A 162 1.62 0.38 5.72
CA ASN A 162 2.51 0.80 4.63
C ASN A 162 2.75 -0.31 3.59
N GLY A 163 1.66 -1.00 3.20
CA GLY A 163 1.71 -2.09 2.23
C GLY A 163 2.21 -3.43 2.74
N CYS A 164 2.61 -3.54 4.01
CA CYS A 164 2.99 -4.81 4.62
C CYS A 164 1.77 -5.52 5.22
N SER A 165 1.53 -6.77 4.84
CA SER A 165 0.58 -7.65 5.50
C SER A 165 1.15 -8.10 6.84
N LEU A 166 0.47 -7.77 7.93
CA LEU A 166 0.93 -8.05 9.29
C LEU A 166 -0.20 -8.70 10.09
N THR A 167 0.18 -9.54 11.05
CA THR A 167 -0.76 -10.08 12.05
C THR A 167 -0.83 -9.13 13.24
N VAL A 168 -2.04 -8.77 13.66
CA VAL A 168 -2.27 -8.02 14.88
C VAL A 168 -1.97 -8.94 16.08
N ALA A 169 -0.86 -8.67 16.78
CA ALA A 169 -0.45 -9.45 17.94
C ALA A 169 -1.37 -9.18 19.13
N GLU A 170 -1.64 -7.90 19.38
CA GLU A 170 -2.52 -7.42 20.45
C GLU A 170 -3.30 -6.19 19.98
N ALA A 171 -4.53 -6.03 20.50
CA ALA A 171 -5.35 -4.85 20.26
C ALA A 171 -6.15 -4.51 21.51
N GLN A 172 -6.18 -3.23 21.88
CA GLN A 172 -6.95 -2.74 23.02
C GLN A 172 -7.78 -1.53 22.63
N ARG A 173 -9.06 -1.57 23.02
CA ARG A 173 -9.98 -0.44 22.86
C ARG A 173 -10.15 0.28 24.18
N GLU A 174 -10.10 1.61 24.11
CA GLU A 174 -10.33 2.51 25.25
C GLU A 174 -11.83 2.86 25.38
N ARG A 175 -12.20 3.50 26.51
CA ARG A 175 -13.59 3.84 26.82
C ARG A 175 -14.22 4.84 25.84
N ASP A 176 -13.41 5.71 25.23
CA ASP A 176 -13.82 6.69 24.22
C ASP A 176 -13.95 6.07 22.81
N GLY A 177 -13.69 4.77 22.69
CA GLY A 177 -13.73 4.03 21.43
C GLY A 177 -12.44 4.08 20.61
N SER A 178 -11.46 4.91 20.95
CA SER A 178 -10.11 4.87 20.41
C SER A 178 -9.36 3.64 20.93
N GLY A 179 -8.11 3.48 20.58
CA GLY A 179 -7.30 2.40 21.10
C GLY A 179 -5.96 2.28 20.41
N TRP A 180 -5.39 1.09 20.50
CA TRP A 180 -4.13 0.77 19.87
C TRP A 180 -4.06 -0.69 19.44
N PHE A 181 -3.16 -0.98 18.55
CA PHE A 181 -2.76 -2.36 18.23
C PHE A 181 -1.24 -2.48 18.14
N GLU A 182 -0.76 -3.72 18.28
CA GLU A 182 0.64 -4.09 18.11
C GLU A 182 0.81 -5.13 17.00
N VAL A 183 1.92 -4.98 16.31
CA VAL A 183 2.44 -5.96 15.35
C VAL A 183 3.88 -6.27 15.67
#